data_258e29fa9baca182f2b6c47e30e1cefc
#
_entry.id   258e29fa9baca182f2b6c47e30e1cefc
#
_cell.length_a   1.000
_cell.length_b   1.000
_cell.length_c   1.000
_cell.angle_alpha   90.00
_cell.angle_beta   90.00
_cell.angle_gamma   90.00
#
_symmetry.space_group_name_H-M   'P 1'
#
loop_
_entity.id
_entity.type
_entity.pdbx_description
1 polymer ?
#
loop_
_entity_poly.entity_id
_entity_poly.type
_entity_poly.pdbx_seq_one_letter_code
_entity_poly.pdbx_strand_id
1 'polypeptide(L)'
;MTNFIESYEQAFDPQLCRELIARFEGHPAAAPGRAGDTLDPSVKHSVDLTITQAAEFADLLPQIGELIFDGLLEYLRAHPNVLLASTALTLHDPQTGASKRLDVDSFGELPDGQVRQLASSFFRCGEINLQKYVRGEGGYFAWHTEVSPSDPSGEKLHRVLPFMAYLNDVDEGGETEFYYQQLRVKPVRGTLLIWPAYFTHTHRGLTPRSGDKYILTGWILFQRAPAA
;
A
#
# COMPACT_ATOMS: atom_id res chain seq x y z
N MET A 1 4.74 1.53 -22.46
CA MET A 1 5.17 0.47 -21.51
C MET A 1 4.34 0.59 -20.25
N THR A 2 3.88 -0.52 -19.70
CA THR A 2 3.16 -0.55 -18.43
C THR A 2 4.10 -0.16 -17.30
N ASN A 3 3.71 0.81 -16.46
CA ASN A 3 4.56 1.28 -15.37
C ASN A 3 4.25 0.60 -14.01
N PHE A 4 3.19 -0.23 -13.95
CA PHE A 4 2.73 -0.97 -12.77
C PHE A 4 2.38 -0.10 -11.55
N ILE A 5 2.19 1.20 -11.73
CA ILE A 5 1.74 2.12 -10.69
C ILE A 5 0.28 2.41 -10.99
N GLU A 6 -0.61 1.91 -10.15
CA GLU A 6 -2.04 2.13 -10.29
C GLU A 6 -2.52 3.20 -9.30
N SER A 7 -3.45 4.02 -9.77
CA SER A 7 -4.03 5.13 -9.02
C SER A 7 -5.55 5.05 -9.10
N TYR A 8 -6.18 4.77 -7.98
CA TYR A 8 -7.65 4.64 -7.86
C TYR A 8 -8.21 5.89 -7.20
N GLU A 9 -8.77 6.77 -8.01
CA GLU A 9 -9.37 8.00 -7.51
C GLU A 9 -10.64 7.70 -6.71
N GLN A 10 -10.89 8.50 -5.67
CA GLN A 10 -12.07 8.38 -4.81
C GLN A 10 -12.23 7.00 -4.12
N ALA A 11 -11.16 6.22 -4.01
CA ALA A 11 -11.17 4.94 -3.29
C ALA A 11 -11.49 5.11 -1.80
N PHE A 12 -11.06 6.23 -1.20
CA PHE A 12 -11.37 6.58 0.19
C PHE A 12 -12.37 7.73 0.21
N ASP A 13 -13.49 7.53 0.92
CA ASP A 13 -14.49 8.58 1.11
C ASP A 13 -13.91 9.80 1.80
N PRO A 14 -14.26 11.04 1.38
CA PRO A 14 -13.76 12.27 2.00
C PRO A 14 -14.08 12.40 3.49
N GLN A 15 -15.15 11.80 3.99
CA GLN A 15 -15.49 11.82 5.41
C GLN A 15 -14.54 10.91 6.19
N LEU A 16 -14.27 9.69 5.70
CA LEU A 16 -13.28 8.78 6.30
C LEU A 16 -11.89 9.43 6.34
N CYS A 17 -11.48 10.10 5.27
CA CYS A 17 -10.20 10.82 5.25
C CYS A 17 -10.12 11.89 6.35
N ARG A 18 -11.17 12.69 6.52
CA ARG A 18 -11.23 13.71 7.59
C ARG A 18 -11.20 13.09 8.98
N GLU A 19 -11.93 12.00 9.18
CA GLU A 19 -11.98 11.30 10.46
C GLU A 19 -10.63 10.72 10.85
N LEU A 20 -9.92 10.08 9.90
CA LEU A 20 -8.58 9.57 10.12
C LEU A 20 -7.60 10.68 10.55
N ILE A 21 -7.63 11.83 9.88
CA ILE A 21 -6.80 12.98 10.24
C ILE A 21 -7.19 13.49 11.64
N ALA A 22 -8.48 13.65 11.93
CA ALA A 22 -8.95 14.17 13.22
C ALA A 22 -8.55 13.27 14.40
N ARG A 23 -8.60 11.93 14.23
CA ARG A 23 -8.15 10.98 15.27
C ARG A 23 -6.62 10.95 15.42
N PHE A 24 -5.90 11.25 14.35
CA PHE A 24 -4.44 11.30 14.36
C PHE A 24 -3.91 12.56 15.06
N GLU A 25 -4.53 13.74 14.83
CA GLU A 25 -4.05 14.99 15.38
C GLU A 25 -4.08 14.99 16.91
N GLY A 26 -2.91 15.21 17.51
CA GLY A 26 -2.74 15.18 18.96
C GLY A 26 -2.74 13.77 19.59
N HIS A 27 -2.74 12.71 18.79
CA HIS A 27 -2.71 11.35 19.32
C HIS A 27 -1.42 11.07 20.11
N PRO A 28 -1.49 10.59 21.38
CA PRO A 28 -0.33 10.49 22.27
C PRO A 28 0.75 9.50 21.78
N ALA A 29 0.39 8.53 20.97
CA ALA A 29 1.34 7.55 20.40
C ALA A 29 1.93 8.01 19.05
N ALA A 30 1.53 9.17 18.50
CA ALA A 30 2.14 9.73 17.32
C ALA A 30 3.59 10.18 17.64
N ALA A 31 4.54 9.74 16.84
CA ALA A 31 5.97 9.94 17.12
C ALA A 31 6.73 10.33 15.83
N PRO A 32 7.94 10.89 15.95
CA PRO A 32 8.79 11.16 14.80
C PRO A 32 8.98 9.91 13.93
N GLY A 33 8.75 10.06 12.63
CA GLY A 33 8.79 8.96 11.68
C GLY A 33 10.21 8.41 11.50
N ARG A 34 10.31 7.10 11.28
CA ARG A 34 11.58 6.38 11.08
C ARG A 34 11.68 5.88 9.64
N ALA A 35 12.92 5.79 9.14
CA ALA A 35 13.27 5.09 7.92
C ALA A 35 13.93 3.76 8.33
N GLY A 36 13.21 2.65 8.24
CA GLY A 36 13.63 1.41 8.90
C GLY A 36 13.75 1.61 10.39
N ASP A 37 14.92 1.30 10.98
CA ASP A 37 15.19 1.47 12.41
C ASP A 37 15.86 2.82 12.74
N THR A 38 16.12 3.65 11.72
CA THR A 38 16.84 4.90 11.86
C THR A 38 15.90 6.09 12.01
N LEU A 39 16.15 6.93 13.02
CA LEU A 39 15.55 8.23 13.18
C LEU A 39 16.52 9.29 12.64
N ASP A 40 16.30 9.72 11.40
CA ASP A 40 17.10 10.74 10.74
C ASP A 40 16.18 11.66 9.91
N PRO A 41 15.94 12.89 10.41
CA PRO A 41 15.08 13.85 9.69
C PRO A 41 15.62 14.27 8.32
N SER A 42 16.90 14.09 8.02
CA SER A 42 17.46 14.35 6.68
C SER A 42 17.07 13.25 5.67
N VAL A 43 16.69 12.07 6.15
CA VAL A 43 16.20 10.94 5.35
C VAL A 43 14.68 10.95 5.27
N LYS A 44 14.01 11.06 6.44
CA LYS A 44 12.55 11.11 6.56
C LYS A 44 12.16 12.05 7.70
N HIS A 45 11.39 13.09 7.36
CA HIS A 45 10.87 14.05 8.33
C HIS A 45 9.33 13.99 8.31
N SER A 46 8.76 13.24 9.24
CA SER A 46 7.32 13.02 9.39
C SER A 46 6.96 12.79 10.86
N VAL A 47 5.66 12.78 11.14
CA VAL A 47 5.08 12.23 12.37
C VAL A 47 4.26 11.03 11.96
N ASP A 48 4.50 9.88 12.57
CA ASP A 48 3.91 8.59 12.21
C ASP A 48 3.11 7.99 13.38
N LEU A 49 2.04 7.28 13.04
CA LEU A 49 1.24 6.46 13.96
C LEU A 49 0.87 5.13 13.30
N THR A 50 1.22 4.01 13.92
CA THR A 50 0.75 2.68 13.47
C THR A 50 -0.68 2.46 13.96
N ILE A 51 -1.67 2.74 13.10
CA ILE A 51 -3.08 2.71 13.48
C ILE A 51 -3.62 1.30 13.76
N THR A 52 -2.98 0.26 13.21
CA THR A 52 -3.31 -1.14 13.54
C THR A 52 -2.97 -1.53 14.97
N GLN A 53 -2.18 -0.72 15.68
CA GLN A 53 -1.82 -0.91 17.09
C GLN A 53 -2.52 0.09 18.02
N ALA A 54 -3.28 1.05 17.48
CA ALA A 54 -3.97 2.08 18.22
C ALA A 54 -5.46 1.73 18.37
N ALA A 55 -5.93 1.51 19.61
CA ALA A 55 -7.30 1.08 19.89
C ALA A 55 -8.36 2.06 19.39
N GLU A 56 -8.01 3.34 19.32
CA GLU A 56 -8.87 4.42 18.85
C GLU A 56 -9.23 4.31 17.35
N PHE A 57 -8.53 3.47 16.60
CA PHE A 57 -8.80 3.21 15.18
C PHE A 57 -9.45 1.85 14.91
N ALA A 58 -9.65 1.02 15.94
CA ALA A 58 -10.09 -0.37 15.78
C ALA A 58 -11.43 -0.52 15.02
N ASP A 59 -12.35 0.43 15.18
CA ASP A 59 -13.65 0.47 14.50
C ASP A 59 -13.53 0.82 13.00
N LEU A 60 -12.47 1.53 12.58
CA LEU A 60 -12.23 1.92 11.20
C LEU A 60 -11.42 0.87 10.41
N LEU A 61 -10.63 0.03 11.09
CA LEU A 61 -9.75 -0.93 10.45
C LEU A 61 -10.46 -1.90 9.49
N PRO A 62 -11.66 -2.45 9.80
CA PRO A 62 -12.37 -3.31 8.86
C PRO A 62 -12.71 -2.61 7.54
N GLN A 63 -13.23 -1.37 7.61
CA GLN A 63 -13.55 -0.58 6.43
C GLN A 63 -12.30 -0.24 5.62
N ILE A 64 -11.23 0.18 6.29
CA ILE A 64 -9.94 0.49 5.63
C ILE A 64 -9.39 -0.76 4.95
N GLY A 65 -9.45 -1.91 5.61
CA GLY A 65 -9.00 -3.19 5.07
C GLY A 65 -9.76 -3.59 3.80
N GLU A 66 -11.08 -3.42 3.76
CA GLU A 66 -11.90 -3.69 2.58
C GLU A 66 -11.53 -2.76 1.41
N LEU A 67 -11.36 -1.46 1.65
CA LEU A 67 -10.98 -0.51 0.60
C LEU A 67 -9.60 -0.83 -0.01
N ILE A 68 -8.63 -1.20 0.82
CA ILE A 68 -7.31 -1.64 0.35
C ILE A 68 -7.43 -2.94 -0.44
N PHE A 69 -8.27 -3.87 0.03
CA PHE A 69 -8.46 -5.16 -0.62
C PHE A 69 -9.18 -5.02 -1.96
N ASP A 70 -10.17 -4.14 -2.06
CA ASP A 70 -10.83 -3.83 -3.34
C ASP A 70 -9.82 -3.24 -4.33
N GLY A 71 -8.95 -2.33 -3.90
CA GLY A 71 -7.83 -1.84 -4.72
C GLY A 71 -6.87 -2.95 -5.15
N LEU A 72 -6.60 -3.94 -4.28
CA LEU A 72 -5.81 -5.12 -4.66
C LEU A 72 -6.50 -5.95 -5.73
N LEU A 73 -7.82 -6.14 -5.66
CA LEU A 73 -8.56 -6.91 -6.69
C LEU A 73 -8.48 -6.23 -8.05
N GLU A 74 -8.66 -4.91 -8.11
CA GLU A 74 -8.49 -4.13 -9.34
C GLU A 74 -7.05 -4.24 -9.86
N TYR A 75 -6.06 -4.16 -8.97
CA TYR A 75 -4.66 -4.32 -9.33
C TYR A 75 -4.36 -5.70 -9.92
N LEU A 76 -4.90 -6.78 -9.34
CA LEU A 76 -4.73 -8.15 -9.84
C LEU A 76 -5.43 -8.36 -11.19
N ARG A 77 -6.57 -7.68 -11.44
CA ARG A 77 -7.23 -7.68 -12.76
C ARG A 77 -6.35 -7.03 -13.83
N ALA A 78 -5.71 -5.90 -13.51
CA ALA A 78 -4.80 -5.22 -14.42
C ALA A 78 -3.45 -5.96 -14.59
N HIS A 79 -2.97 -6.63 -13.52
CA HIS A 79 -1.64 -7.23 -13.44
C HIS A 79 -1.67 -8.66 -12.86
N PRO A 80 -2.34 -9.62 -13.51
CA PRO A 80 -2.57 -10.96 -12.95
C PRO A 80 -1.28 -11.73 -12.65
N ASN A 81 -0.17 -11.40 -13.30
CA ASN A 81 1.13 -12.05 -13.08
C ASN A 81 1.73 -11.77 -11.70
N VAL A 82 1.24 -10.79 -10.95
CA VAL A 82 1.59 -10.62 -9.52
C VAL A 82 1.27 -11.89 -8.74
N LEU A 83 0.17 -12.54 -9.06
CA LEU A 83 -0.25 -13.81 -8.46
C LEU A 83 0.22 -15.02 -9.27
N LEU A 84 -0.08 -15.05 -10.57
CA LEU A 84 0.10 -16.23 -11.43
C LEU A 84 1.57 -16.64 -11.61
N ALA A 85 2.46 -15.66 -11.83
CA ALA A 85 3.87 -15.94 -12.04
C ALA A 85 4.58 -16.42 -10.76
N SER A 86 4.07 -16.01 -9.58
CA SER A 86 4.65 -16.36 -8.28
C SER A 86 4.18 -17.71 -7.74
N THR A 87 2.97 -18.19 -8.14
CA THR A 87 2.31 -19.30 -7.47
C THR A 87 2.03 -20.51 -8.37
N ALA A 88 2.08 -20.33 -9.70
CA ALA A 88 1.79 -21.38 -10.68
C ALA A 88 0.43 -22.08 -10.41
N LEU A 89 -0.62 -21.31 -10.15
CA LEU A 89 -1.93 -21.76 -9.69
C LEU A 89 -2.58 -22.77 -10.63
N THR A 90 -3.13 -23.83 -10.05
CA THR A 90 -3.96 -24.82 -10.73
C THR A 90 -5.33 -24.87 -10.05
N LEU A 91 -6.38 -24.67 -10.82
CA LEU A 91 -7.75 -24.89 -10.35
C LEU A 91 -8.14 -26.35 -10.59
N HIS A 92 -8.80 -26.93 -9.60
CA HIS A 92 -9.41 -28.26 -9.69
C HIS A 92 -10.92 -28.10 -9.81
N ASP A 93 -11.49 -28.66 -10.85
CA ASP A 93 -12.94 -28.77 -11.01
C ASP A 93 -13.46 -29.94 -10.16
N PRO A 94 -14.24 -29.68 -9.09
CA PRO A 94 -14.73 -30.72 -8.21
C PRO A 94 -15.77 -31.65 -8.88
N GLN A 95 -16.38 -31.22 -9.99
CA GLN A 95 -17.40 -32.01 -10.69
C GLN A 95 -16.77 -32.97 -11.69
N THR A 96 -15.75 -32.55 -12.41
CA THR A 96 -15.11 -33.32 -13.47
C THR A 96 -13.80 -33.97 -13.04
N GLY A 97 -13.21 -33.54 -11.93
CA GLY A 97 -11.86 -33.90 -11.48
C GLY A 97 -10.74 -33.31 -12.35
N ALA A 98 -11.08 -32.50 -13.35
CA ALA A 98 -10.11 -31.88 -14.23
C ALA A 98 -9.29 -30.82 -13.50
N SER A 99 -8.02 -30.73 -13.88
CA SER A 99 -7.11 -29.69 -13.36
C SER A 99 -6.66 -28.79 -14.49
N LYS A 100 -6.83 -27.48 -14.34
CA LYS A 100 -6.40 -26.49 -15.31
C LYS A 100 -5.45 -25.49 -14.62
N ARG A 101 -4.24 -25.35 -15.15
CA ARG A 101 -3.33 -24.28 -14.73
C ARG A 101 -3.90 -22.93 -15.22
N LEU A 102 -3.96 -21.95 -14.32
CA LEU A 102 -4.38 -20.60 -14.66
C LEU A 102 -3.29 -19.89 -15.48
N ASP A 103 -3.71 -19.27 -16.55
CA ASP A 103 -3.00 -18.27 -17.33
C ASP A 103 -3.72 -16.92 -17.25
N VAL A 104 -3.20 -15.90 -17.91
CA VAL A 104 -3.75 -14.53 -17.89
C VAL A 104 -5.17 -14.51 -18.43
N ASP A 105 -5.43 -15.22 -19.51
CA ASP A 105 -6.75 -15.23 -20.17
C ASP A 105 -7.80 -15.88 -19.26
N SER A 106 -7.50 -17.09 -18.77
CA SER A 106 -8.41 -17.82 -17.86
C SER A 106 -8.58 -17.13 -16.50
N PHE A 107 -7.58 -16.40 -16.00
CA PHE A 107 -7.72 -15.57 -14.82
C PHE A 107 -8.67 -14.39 -15.07
N GLY A 108 -8.59 -13.77 -16.26
CA GLY A 108 -9.49 -12.69 -16.68
C GLY A 108 -10.97 -13.09 -16.71
N GLU A 109 -11.26 -14.37 -16.99
CA GLU A 109 -12.61 -14.93 -17.05
C GLU A 109 -13.17 -15.32 -15.66
N LEU A 110 -12.35 -15.34 -14.59
CA LEU A 110 -12.82 -15.73 -13.26
C LEU A 110 -13.84 -14.72 -12.71
N PRO A 111 -14.95 -15.21 -12.09
CA PRO A 111 -15.85 -14.36 -11.33
C PRO A 111 -15.11 -13.62 -10.20
N ASP A 112 -15.55 -12.39 -9.85
CA ASP A 112 -14.93 -11.57 -8.81
C ASP A 112 -14.83 -12.30 -7.46
N GLY A 113 -15.83 -13.11 -7.08
CA GLY A 113 -15.80 -13.91 -5.87
C GLY A 113 -14.64 -14.94 -5.85
N GLN A 114 -14.26 -15.50 -6.99
CA GLN A 114 -13.13 -16.42 -7.07
C GLN A 114 -11.80 -15.67 -7.02
N VAL A 115 -11.69 -14.52 -7.67
CA VAL A 115 -10.49 -13.68 -7.58
C VAL A 115 -10.30 -13.21 -6.15
N ARG A 116 -11.37 -12.78 -5.46
CA ARG A 116 -11.35 -12.41 -4.04
C ARG A 116 -10.89 -13.56 -3.16
N GLN A 117 -11.39 -14.77 -3.38
CA GLN A 117 -10.97 -15.96 -2.64
C GLN A 117 -9.50 -16.30 -2.86
N LEU A 118 -9.01 -16.23 -4.10
CA LEU A 118 -7.60 -16.41 -4.41
C LEU A 118 -6.75 -15.33 -3.73
N ALA A 119 -7.12 -14.06 -3.89
CA ALA A 119 -6.41 -12.94 -3.28
C ALA A 119 -6.29 -13.11 -1.75
N SER A 120 -7.37 -13.45 -1.05
CA SER A 120 -7.37 -13.66 0.41
C SER A 120 -6.56 -14.89 0.84
N SER A 121 -6.39 -15.88 -0.04
CA SER A 121 -5.59 -17.08 0.25
C SER A 121 -4.08 -16.80 0.12
N PHE A 122 -3.67 -15.89 -0.75
CA PHE A 122 -2.27 -15.64 -1.06
C PHE A 122 -1.73 -14.34 -0.49
N PHE A 123 -2.59 -13.36 -0.22
CA PHE A 123 -2.17 -12.05 0.28
C PHE A 123 -2.76 -11.74 1.64
N ARG A 124 -2.04 -10.93 2.39
CA ARG A 124 -2.48 -10.32 3.66
C ARG A 124 -2.07 -8.87 3.71
N CYS A 125 -2.82 -8.05 4.42
CA CYS A 125 -2.42 -6.69 4.76
C CYS A 125 -1.47 -6.73 5.96
N GLY A 126 -0.40 -5.96 5.90
CA GLY A 126 0.52 -5.74 7.02
C GLY A 126 0.03 -4.64 7.95
N GLU A 127 0.96 -4.07 8.70
CA GLU A 127 0.69 -2.88 9.52
C GLU A 127 0.31 -1.70 8.65
N ILE A 128 -0.63 -0.89 9.15
CA ILE A 128 -1.11 0.31 8.51
C ILE A 128 -0.64 1.51 9.34
N ASN A 129 0.03 2.44 8.68
CA ASN A 129 0.56 3.64 9.28
C ASN A 129 -0.14 4.88 8.73
N LEU A 130 -0.49 5.81 9.60
CA LEU A 130 -0.88 7.16 9.24
C LEU A 130 0.33 8.07 9.44
N GLN A 131 0.64 8.90 8.45
CA GLN A 131 1.83 9.75 8.45
C GLN A 131 1.45 11.18 8.08
N LYS A 132 2.00 12.12 8.87
CA LYS A 132 1.90 13.56 8.61
C LYS A 132 3.26 14.12 8.17
N TYR A 133 3.25 14.86 7.10
CA TYR A 133 4.40 15.65 6.62
C TYR A 133 4.05 17.13 6.72
N VAL A 134 4.78 17.84 7.57
CA VAL A 134 4.53 19.26 7.85
C VAL A 134 4.92 20.10 6.63
N ARG A 135 4.09 21.09 6.32
CA ARG A 135 4.30 22.04 5.24
C ARG A 135 5.68 22.68 5.32
N GLY A 136 6.40 22.70 4.21
CA GLY A 136 7.70 23.35 4.06
C GLY A 136 8.89 22.59 4.67
N GLU A 137 8.64 21.55 5.49
CA GLU A 137 9.68 20.84 6.23
C GLU A 137 9.64 19.33 5.98
N GLY A 138 8.45 18.74 5.99
CA GLY A 138 8.26 17.28 5.94
C GLY A 138 8.57 16.68 4.57
N GLY A 139 9.00 15.42 4.58
CA GLY A 139 9.25 14.64 3.37
C GLY A 139 9.85 13.28 3.69
N TYR A 140 9.85 12.41 2.69
CA TYR A 140 10.69 11.23 2.69
C TYR A 140 11.72 11.41 1.59
N PHE A 141 12.83 12.05 1.92
CA PHE A 141 13.77 12.63 0.95
C PHE A 141 14.64 11.59 0.27
N ALA A 142 14.97 10.50 0.98
CA ALA A 142 15.79 9.43 0.42
C ALA A 142 15.01 8.62 -0.60
N TRP A 143 15.66 8.31 -1.71
CA TRP A 143 15.19 7.29 -2.63
C TRP A 143 15.22 5.93 -1.94
N HIS A 144 14.08 5.25 -1.89
CA HIS A 144 13.96 3.98 -1.17
C HIS A 144 13.08 2.98 -1.93
N THR A 145 13.15 1.76 -1.47
CA THR A 145 12.32 0.63 -1.86
C THR A 145 11.73 0.01 -0.59
N GLU A 146 10.67 -0.76 -0.72
CA GLU A 146 9.95 -1.32 0.42
C GLU A 146 10.52 -2.64 0.93
N VAL A 147 11.34 -3.29 0.11
CA VAL A 147 12.00 -4.55 0.47
C VAL A 147 13.38 -4.26 1.07
N SER A 148 13.66 -4.82 2.25
CA SER A 148 14.95 -4.68 2.91
C SER A 148 15.44 -6.03 3.44
N PRO A 149 16.68 -6.44 3.12
CA PRO A 149 17.26 -7.67 3.63
C PRO A 149 17.71 -7.57 5.10
N SER A 150 17.79 -6.36 5.65
CA SER A 150 18.25 -6.11 7.02
C SER A 150 17.17 -6.30 8.10
N ASP A 151 16.00 -6.80 7.73
CA ASP A 151 14.92 -7.15 8.66
C ASP A 151 15.17 -8.56 9.27
N PRO A 152 15.48 -8.68 10.57
CA PRO A 152 15.73 -9.97 11.20
C PRO A 152 14.54 -10.93 11.17
N SER A 153 13.32 -10.40 11.12
CA SER A 153 12.08 -11.20 11.02
C SER A 153 11.82 -11.75 9.63
N GLY A 154 12.46 -11.20 8.60
CA GLY A 154 12.21 -11.49 7.20
C GLY A 154 10.86 -10.96 6.69
N GLU A 155 10.08 -10.26 7.51
CA GLU A 155 8.74 -9.77 7.16
C GLU A 155 8.78 -8.85 5.93
N LYS A 156 9.78 -7.97 5.87
CA LYS A 156 9.95 -7.04 4.74
C LYS A 156 10.24 -7.73 3.41
N LEU A 157 10.73 -8.98 3.43
CA LEU A 157 10.97 -9.77 2.22
C LEU A 157 9.67 -10.34 1.62
N HIS A 158 8.60 -10.39 2.40
CA HIS A 158 7.26 -10.84 1.94
C HIS A 158 6.43 -9.71 1.33
N ARG A 159 6.88 -8.45 1.36
CA ARG A 159 6.19 -7.31 0.76
C ARG A 159 6.15 -7.44 -0.75
N VAL A 160 4.95 -7.43 -1.30
CA VAL A 160 4.70 -7.54 -2.75
C VAL A 160 4.34 -6.19 -3.34
N LEU A 161 3.36 -5.54 -2.71
CA LEU A 161 2.81 -4.27 -3.14
C LEU A 161 2.68 -3.34 -1.93
N PRO A 162 3.37 -2.20 -1.88
CA PRO A 162 2.97 -1.10 -1.03
C PRO A 162 1.66 -0.49 -1.53
N PHE A 163 0.91 0.06 -0.61
CA PHE A 163 -0.22 0.92 -0.89
C PHE A 163 -0.08 2.25 -0.14
N MET A 164 -0.66 3.30 -0.69
CA MET A 164 -0.73 4.61 -0.06
C MET A 164 -2.01 5.33 -0.45
N ALA A 165 -2.80 5.77 0.53
CA ALA A 165 -3.93 6.63 0.30
C ALA A 165 -3.60 8.07 0.73
N TYR A 166 -3.88 9.05 -0.12
CA TYR A 166 -3.81 10.46 0.22
C TYR A 166 -5.07 10.86 0.98
N LEU A 167 -4.92 11.40 2.21
CA LEU A 167 -6.05 11.76 3.05
C LEU A 167 -6.51 13.22 2.87
N ASN A 168 -5.69 14.04 2.23
CA ASN A 168 -6.03 15.41 1.87
C ASN A 168 -5.39 15.84 0.56
N ASP A 169 -5.91 16.93 0.01
CA ASP A 169 -5.33 17.59 -1.15
C ASP A 169 -4.10 18.40 -0.74
N VAL A 170 -3.06 18.41 -1.59
CA VAL A 170 -1.93 19.32 -1.50
C VAL A 170 -1.70 19.95 -2.88
N ASP A 171 -1.95 21.25 -3.00
CA ASP A 171 -1.93 21.94 -4.29
C ASP A 171 -0.53 22.11 -4.86
N GLU A 172 0.47 22.36 -3.97
CA GLU A 172 1.87 22.55 -4.35
C GLU A 172 2.79 21.66 -3.52
N GLY A 173 3.65 20.89 -4.20
CA GLY A 173 4.56 19.94 -3.57
C GLY A 173 3.86 18.68 -3.04
N GLY A 174 4.56 17.90 -2.24
CA GLY A 174 4.03 16.70 -1.59
C GLY A 174 3.86 15.51 -2.51
N GLU A 175 4.27 15.60 -3.78
CA GLU A 175 4.15 14.49 -4.74
C GLU A 175 4.94 13.26 -4.27
N THR A 176 4.46 12.09 -4.65
CA THR A 176 5.24 10.84 -4.64
C THR A 176 5.95 10.72 -5.97
N GLU A 177 7.29 10.70 -5.94
CA GLU A 177 8.14 10.69 -7.13
C GLU A 177 8.77 9.31 -7.31
N PHE A 178 8.62 8.72 -8.52
CA PHE A 178 9.18 7.44 -8.93
C PHE A 178 10.39 7.64 -9.84
N TYR A 179 11.53 7.06 -9.46
CA TYR A 179 12.80 7.31 -10.12
C TYR A 179 12.85 6.80 -11.58
N TYR A 180 12.60 5.51 -11.76
CA TYR A 180 12.73 4.87 -13.10
C TYR A 180 11.60 5.22 -14.04
N GLN A 181 10.38 5.44 -13.50
CA GLN A 181 9.21 5.81 -14.28
C GLN A 181 9.17 7.29 -14.62
N GLN A 182 10.03 8.12 -13.97
CA GLN A 182 10.03 9.59 -14.10
C GLN A 182 8.63 10.17 -13.91
N LEU A 183 7.90 9.59 -12.97
CA LEU A 183 6.51 9.93 -12.66
C LEU A 183 6.42 10.63 -11.31
N ARG A 184 5.60 11.67 -11.24
CA ARG A 184 5.17 12.31 -10.00
C ARG A 184 3.68 12.18 -9.86
N VAL A 185 3.23 11.67 -8.73
CA VAL A 185 1.80 11.54 -8.42
C VAL A 185 1.44 12.60 -7.39
N LYS A 186 0.51 13.49 -7.77
CA LYS A 186 0.02 14.57 -6.92
C LYS A 186 -0.87 14.03 -5.80
N PRO A 187 -0.75 14.55 -4.57
CA PRO A 187 -1.66 14.21 -3.49
C PRO A 187 -3.08 14.75 -3.76
N VAL A 188 -3.99 13.86 -4.09
CA VAL A 188 -5.42 14.13 -4.26
C VAL A 188 -6.18 13.28 -3.25
N ARG A 189 -6.99 13.94 -2.42
CA ARG A 189 -7.74 13.28 -1.34
C ARG A 189 -8.56 12.11 -1.85
N GLY A 190 -8.47 10.99 -1.12
CA GLY A 190 -9.21 9.76 -1.42
C GLY A 190 -8.56 8.88 -2.48
N THR A 191 -7.46 9.30 -3.10
CA THR A 191 -6.75 8.49 -4.08
C THR A 191 -5.92 7.42 -3.40
N LEU A 192 -6.11 6.17 -3.79
CA LEU A 192 -5.30 5.02 -3.38
C LEU A 192 -4.29 4.71 -4.49
N LEU A 193 -3.02 4.63 -4.12
CA LEU A 193 -1.92 4.18 -4.97
C LEU A 193 -1.49 2.77 -4.59
N ILE A 194 -1.20 1.93 -5.58
CA ILE A 194 -0.60 0.59 -5.42
C ILE A 194 0.49 0.42 -6.47
N TRP A 195 1.66 -0.12 -6.05
CA TRP A 195 2.80 -0.35 -6.96
C TRP A 195 3.69 -1.50 -6.46
N PRO A 196 4.61 -2.06 -7.28
CA PRO A 196 5.54 -3.12 -6.85
C PRO A 196 6.54 -2.64 -5.79
N ALA A 197 6.84 -3.51 -4.81
CA ALA A 197 7.68 -3.18 -3.65
C ALA A 197 9.19 -3.09 -3.95
N TYR A 198 9.64 -3.58 -5.11
CA TYR A 198 11.06 -3.77 -5.42
C TYR A 198 11.75 -2.52 -5.96
N PHE A 199 13.08 -2.61 -6.12
CA PHE A 199 13.96 -1.53 -6.60
C PHE A 199 13.54 -0.90 -7.93
N THR A 200 12.80 -1.63 -8.76
CA THR A 200 12.24 -1.11 -10.01
C THR A 200 11.29 0.06 -9.80
N HIS A 201 10.71 0.18 -8.60
CA HIS A 201 9.81 1.25 -8.19
C HIS A 201 10.39 2.05 -7.03
N THR A 202 11.70 2.32 -7.09
CA THR A 202 12.37 3.24 -6.17
C THR A 202 11.67 4.60 -6.22
N HIS A 203 11.28 5.09 -5.05
CA HIS A 203 10.47 6.32 -4.93
C HIS A 203 10.88 7.14 -3.72
N ARG A 204 10.35 8.37 -3.66
CA ARG A 204 10.49 9.29 -2.52
C ARG A 204 9.28 10.20 -2.39
N GLY A 205 9.11 10.82 -1.21
CA GLY A 205 8.08 11.82 -0.94
C GLY A 205 8.64 13.23 -0.93
N LEU A 206 8.12 14.11 -1.80
CA LEU A 206 8.52 15.51 -1.86
C LEU A 206 7.86 16.33 -0.75
N THR A 207 8.51 17.45 -0.37
CA THR A 207 7.99 18.37 0.64
C THR A 207 6.68 19.02 0.19
N PRO A 208 5.60 18.94 0.96
CA PRO A 208 4.37 19.69 0.70
C PRO A 208 4.59 21.19 0.96
N ARG A 209 4.04 22.04 0.09
CA ARG A 209 4.27 23.51 0.14
C ARG A 209 3.02 24.31 0.43
N SER A 210 1.85 23.85 0.02
CA SER A 210 0.58 24.57 0.20
C SER A 210 -0.15 24.23 1.51
N GLY A 211 0.15 23.08 2.12
CA GLY A 211 -0.46 22.59 3.36
C GLY A 211 0.28 21.38 3.89
N ASP A 212 -0.08 20.91 5.08
CA ASP A 212 0.40 19.63 5.60
C ASP A 212 -0.14 18.50 4.72
N LYS A 213 0.65 17.42 4.56
CA LYS A 213 0.25 16.23 3.82
C LYS A 213 0.00 15.10 4.80
N TYR A 214 -1.14 14.42 4.64
CA TYR A 214 -1.50 13.22 5.39
C TYR A 214 -1.66 12.05 4.46
N ILE A 215 -1.05 10.92 4.80
CA ILE A 215 -1.20 9.67 4.06
C ILE A 215 -1.50 8.51 5.00
N LEU A 216 -2.25 7.54 4.48
CA LEU A 216 -2.35 6.20 5.03
C LEU A 216 -1.48 5.29 4.19
N THR A 217 -0.60 4.49 4.78
CA THR A 217 0.31 3.62 4.02
C THR A 217 0.55 2.29 4.73
N GLY A 218 0.88 1.28 3.96
CA GLY A 218 1.20 -0.05 4.43
C GLY A 218 1.60 -0.96 3.28
N TRP A 219 1.52 -2.26 3.52
CA TRP A 219 2.01 -3.25 2.57
C TRP A 219 1.03 -4.41 2.44
N ILE A 220 0.84 -4.86 1.21
CA ILE A 220 0.26 -6.14 0.86
C ILE A 220 1.42 -7.14 0.75
N LEU A 221 1.34 -8.20 1.54
CA LEU A 221 2.37 -9.22 1.66
C LEU A 221 1.83 -10.56 1.19
N PHE A 222 2.72 -11.44 0.73
CA PHE A 222 2.34 -12.84 0.60
C PHE A 222 2.02 -13.46 1.97
N GLN A 223 1.04 -14.36 1.99
CA GLN A 223 0.80 -15.22 3.14
C GLN A 223 2.07 -16.01 3.46
N ARG A 224 2.33 -16.21 4.75
CA ARG A 224 3.36 -17.16 5.15
C ARG A 224 2.84 -18.58 4.97
N ALA A 225 3.66 -19.46 4.43
CA ALA A 225 3.34 -20.87 4.48
C ALA A 225 3.10 -21.29 5.92
N PRO A 226 2.11 -22.17 6.20
CA PRO A 226 1.98 -22.75 7.53
C PRO A 226 3.32 -23.34 7.96
N ALA A 227 3.69 -23.10 9.23
CA ALA A 227 4.86 -23.79 9.79
C ALA A 227 4.66 -25.29 9.65
N ALA A 228 5.66 -26.00 9.09
CA ALA A 228 5.63 -27.44 8.93
C ALA A 228 5.68 -28.14 10.30
#